data_1bb5525256871708fcba98edfc7683ca
#
_entry.id   1bb5525256871708fcba98edfc7683ca
#
_cell.length_a   1.000
_cell.length_b   1.000
_cell.length_c   1.000
_cell.angle_alpha   90.00
_cell.angle_beta   90.00
_cell.angle_gamma   90.00
#
_symmetry.space_group_name_H-M   'P 1'
#
loop_
_entity.id
_entity.type
_entity.pdbx_description
1 polymer ?
#
loop_
_entity_poly.entity_id
_entity_poly.type
_entity_poly.pdbx_seq_one_letter_code
_entity_poly.pdbx_strand_id
1 'polypeptide(L)'
;MLPARADRSTLISALRARRLERTLTTALPVVDPRDDQAVAPTGVPALDARIGGGLPRGQFSQLTGARSSGRTSVLLHTLADATRRGELVAVVDALDMLDIESVAAAGVDLSRLLWIRGFVVTNPGLCRDLNQRALEQAVKALGLVLQAG
;
A
#
# COMPACT_ATOMS: atom_id res chain seq x y z
N MET A 1 23.49 -22.32 -9.85
CA MET A 1 22.73 -23.23 -8.97
C MET A 1 21.65 -22.38 -8.31
N LEU A 2 20.40 -22.45 -8.79
CA LEU A 2 19.28 -21.70 -8.23
C LEU A 2 18.93 -22.31 -6.86
N PRO A 3 18.68 -21.49 -5.81
CA PRO A 3 18.24 -22.01 -4.54
C PRO A 3 16.90 -22.74 -4.70
N ALA A 4 16.81 -23.93 -4.08
CA ALA A 4 15.60 -24.72 -4.07
C ALA A 4 14.40 -23.87 -3.61
N ARG A 5 13.30 -23.92 -4.37
CA ARG A 5 12.04 -23.30 -3.97
C ARG A 5 11.69 -23.79 -2.57
N ALA A 6 11.64 -22.88 -1.60
CA ALA A 6 11.18 -23.21 -0.27
C ALA A 6 9.77 -23.78 -0.37
N ASP A 7 9.57 -25.00 0.12
CA ASP A 7 8.28 -25.63 0.18
C ASP A 7 7.39 -24.89 1.18
N ARG A 8 6.06 -24.85 0.91
CA ARG A 8 5.05 -24.19 1.75
C ARG A 8 5.15 -24.61 3.22
N SER A 9 5.44 -25.88 3.48
CA SER A 9 5.60 -26.42 4.84
C SER A 9 6.80 -25.81 5.57
N THR A 10 7.91 -25.64 4.88
CA THR A 10 9.14 -25.01 5.40
C THR A 10 8.89 -23.54 5.74
N LEU A 11 8.16 -22.84 4.90
CA LEU A 11 7.80 -21.42 5.10
C LEU A 11 6.88 -21.24 6.31
N ILE A 12 5.86 -22.08 6.44
CA ILE A 12 4.94 -22.10 7.59
C ILE A 12 5.70 -22.39 8.89
N SER A 13 6.63 -23.36 8.87
CA SER A 13 7.44 -23.69 10.04
C SER A 13 8.36 -22.54 10.46
N ALA A 14 8.99 -21.86 9.48
CA ALA A 14 9.82 -20.69 9.74
C ALA A 14 9.03 -19.51 10.32
N LEU A 15 7.80 -19.30 9.87
CA LEU A 15 6.92 -18.25 10.38
C LEU A 15 6.41 -18.57 11.79
N ARG A 16 6.08 -19.83 12.08
CA ARG A 16 5.74 -20.30 13.43
C ARG A 16 6.90 -20.11 14.41
N ALA A 17 8.11 -20.44 14.01
CA ALA A 17 9.30 -20.23 14.83
C ALA A 17 9.51 -18.77 15.21
N ARG A 18 9.04 -17.84 14.40
CA ARG A 18 9.10 -16.38 14.63
C ARG A 18 7.81 -15.81 15.25
N ARG A 19 6.87 -16.65 15.66
CA ARG A 19 5.55 -16.27 16.21
C ARG A 19 4.72 -15.39 15.27
N LEU A 20 4.89 -15.57 13.96
CA LEU A 20 4.18 -14.83 12.92
C LEU A 20 2.99 -15.62 12.35
N GLU A 21 2.59 -16.72 12.98
CA GLU A 21 1.47 -17.56 12.56
C GLU A 21 0.13 -16.83 12.52
N ARG A 22 -0.05 -15.78 13.33
CA ARG A 22 -1.26 -14.96 13.33
C ARG A 22 -1.41 -14.09 12.08
N THR A 23 -0.31 -13.85 11.37
CA THR A 23 -0.30 -13.06 10.12
C THR A 23 -0.53 -13.93 8.87
N LEU A 24 -0.60 -15.26 9.05
CA LEU A 24 -0.85 -16.21 7.98
C LEU A 24 -2.35 -16.43 7.79
N THR A 25 -2.92 -15.72 6.85
CA THR A 25 -4.26 -16.01 6.37
C THR A 25 -4.17 -16.96 5.18
N THR A 26 -4.64 -18.19 5.34
CA THR A 26 -4.68 -19.21 4.27
C THR A 26 -5.94 -19.11 3.40
N ALA A 27 -6.91 -18.34 3.85
CA ALA A 27 -8.11 -17.99 3.09
C ALA A 27 -8.21 -16.47 3.01
N LEU A 28 -8.57 -15.95 1.86
CA LEU A 28 -8.95 -14.55 1.75
C LEU A 28 -10.18 -14.33 2.65
N PRO A 29 -10.22 -13.26 3.47
CA PRO A 29 -11.43 -12.91 4.20
C PRO A 29 -12.56 -12.81 3.18
N VAL A 30 -13.69 -13.43 3.48
CA VAL A 30 -14.90 -13.26 2.69
C VAL A 30 -15.39 -11.84 2.99
N VAL A 31 -15.24 -10.96 2.01
CA VAL A 31 -15.83 -9.62 2.09
C VAL A 31 -17.33 -9.81 2.03
N ASP A 32 -18.04 -9.46 3.12
CA ASP A 32 -19.50 -9.44 3.09
C ASP A 32 -19.93 -8.26 2.20
N PRO A 33 -20.62 -8.49 1.06
CA PRO A 33 -21.05 -7.41 0.19
C PRO A 33 -22.05 -6.43 0.84
N ARG A 34 -22.54 -6.77 2.05
CA ARG A 34 -23.47 -5.95 2.82
C ARG A 34 -22.78 -5.09 3.88
N ASP A 35 -21.49 -5.30 4.10
CA ASP A 35 -20.69 -4.48 4.99
C ASP A 35 -20.07 -3.33 4.21
N ASP A 36 -20.70 -2.16 4.28
CA ASP A 36 -20.22 -0.92 3.64
C ASP A 36 -18.82 -0.50 4.14
N GLN A 37 -18.36 -1.10 5.24
CA GLN A 37 -17.02 -0.90 5.79
C GLN A 37 -15.99 -1.92 5.28
N ALA A 38 -16.42 -2.97 4.61
CA ALA A 38 -15.53 -4.03 4.11
C ALA A 38 -14.62 -3.57 2.97
N VAL A 39 -14.99 -2.52 2.24
CA VAL A 39 -14.24 -1.97 1.12
C VAL A 39 -13.99 -0.48 1.27
N ALA A 40 -12.93 0.00 0.65
CA ALA A 40 -12.61 1.41 0.47
C ALA A 40 -12.78 1.77 -1.00
N PRO A 41 -13.78 2.56 -1.36
CA PRO A 41 -13.96 3.00 -2.74
C PRO A 41 -12.72 3.73 -3.28
N THR A 42 -12.42 3.53 -4.56
CA THR A 42 -11.27 4.18 -5.20
C THR A 42 -11.60 5.59 -5.68
N GLY A 43 -12.86 6.01 -5.61
CA GLY A 43 -13.33 7.26 -6.17
C GLY A 43 -13.44 7.24 -7.71
N VAL A 44 -13.26 6.07 -8.33
CA VAL A 44 -13.44 5.83 -9.76
C VAL A 44 -14.59 4.83 -9.95
N PRO A 45 -15.82 5.31 -10.19
CA PRO A 45 -17.01 4.46 -10.17
C PRO A 45 -16.95 3.27 -11.14
N ALA A 46 -16.36 3.45 -12.32
CA ALA A 46 -16.20 2.38 -13.30
C ALA A 46 -15.22 1.28 -12.84
N LEU A 47 -14.23 1.63 -12.02
CA LEU A 47 -13.31 0.67 -11.41
C LEU A 47 -14.01 -0.02 -10.23
N ASP A 48 -14.63 0.75 -9.34
CA ASP A 48 -15.30 0.25 -8.15
C ASP A 48 -16.38 -0.78 -8.50
N ALA A 49 -17.17 -0.51 -9.55
CA ALA A 49 -18.16 -1.44 -10.05
C ALA A 49 -17.57 -2.80 -10.50
N ARG A 50 -16.31 -2.82 -10.94
CA ARG A 50 -15.62 -4.04 -11.40
C ARG A 50 -14.91 -4.82 -10.29
N ILE A 51 -14.58 -4.16 -9.19
CA ILE A 51 -13.85 -4.77 -8.07
C ILE A 51 -14.71 -4.97 -6.81
N GLY A 52 -16.05 -4.90 -6.97
CA GLY A 52 -16.97 -5.16 -5.87
C GLY A 52 -17.15 -3.99 -4.90
N GLY A 53 -17.02 -2.75 -5.39
CA GLY A 53 -17.28 -1.52 -4.63
C GLY A 53 -16.03 -0.77 -4.16
N GLY A 54 -14.86 -1.36 -4.26
CA GLY A 54 -13.61 -0.72 -3.87
C GLY A 54 -12.51 -1.70 -3.48
N LEU A 55 -11.45 -1.19 -2.89
CA LEU A 55 -10.33 -1.99 -2.38
C LEU A 55 -10.72 -2.64 -1.05
N PRO A 56 -10.45 -3.94 -0.83
CA PRO A 56 -10.80 -4.61 0.42
C PRO A 56 -9.99 -4.02 1.60
N ARG A 57 -10.69 -3.68 2.69
CA ARG A 57 -10.06 -3.18 3.92
C ARG A 57 -9.35 -4.31 4.67
N GLY A 58 -8.31 -3.98 5.42
CA GLY A 58 -7.53 -4.94 6.19
C GLY A 58 -6.67 -5.89 5.33
N GLN A 59 -6.53 -5.60 4.04
CA GLN A 59 -5.75 -6.41 3.09
C GLN A 59 -4.79 -5.55 2.30
N PHE A 60 -3.75 -6.19 1.74
CA PHE A 60 -2.88 -5.55 0.77
C PHE A 60 -3.48 -5.63 -0.62
N SER A 61 -3.60 -4.48 -1.27
CA SER A 61 -3.95 -4.36 -2.68
C SER A 61 -2.75 -3.84 -3.47
N GLN A 62 -2.51 -4.40 -4.64
CA GLN A 62 -1.41 -3.97 -5.51
C GLN A 62 -1.96 -3.41 -6.82
N LEU A 63 -1.58 -2.17 -7.14
CA LEU A 63 -1.91 -1.53 -8.41
C LEU A 63 -0.71 -1.62 -9.36
N THR A 64 -0.83 -2.42 -10.40
CA THR A 64 0.23 -2.64 -11.41
C THR A 64 -0.19 -2.15 -12.78
N GLY A 65 0.77 -1.80 -13.61
CA GLY A 65 0.51 -1.35 -14.97
C GLY A 65 1.75 -0.72 -15.61
N ALA A 66 1.71 -0.50 -16.92
CA ALA A 66 2.75 0.19 -17.66
C ALA A 66 2.87 1.68 -17.22
N ARG A 67 3.93 2.36 -17.68
CA ARG A 67 4.01 3.82 -17.56
C ARG A 67 2.79 4.46 -18.21
N SER A 68 2.30 5.55 -17.63
CA SER A 68 1.14 6.31 -18.12
C SER A 68 -0.17 5.50 -18.21
N SER A 69 -0.29 4.41 -17.45
CA SER A 69 -1.52 3.59 -17.39
C SER A 69 -2.59 4.14 -16.45
N GLY A 70 -2.40 5.31 -15.86
CA GLY A 70 -3.35 5.92 -14.93
C GLY A 70 -3.21 5.46 -13.48
N ARG A 71 -2.17 4.70 -13.11
CA ARG A 71 -1.97 4.24 -11.71
C ARG A 71 -1.93 5.38 -10.71
N THR A 72 -1.19 6.44 -11.02
CA THR A 72 -1.11 7.64 -10.17
C THR A 72 -2.48 8.32 -10.05
N SER A 73 -3.23 8.42 -11.14
CA SER A 73 -4.58 8.98 -11.11
C SER A 73 -5.51 8.17 -10.20
N VAL A 74 -5.49 6.84 -10.30
CA VAL A 74 -6.28 5.97 -9.41
C VAL A 74 -5.86 6.16 -7.96
N LEU A 75 -4.54 6.21 -7.67
CA LEU A 75 -4.04 6.49 -6.33
C LEU A 75 -4.57 7.83 -5.80
N LEU A 76 -4.43 8.91 -6.56
CA LEU A 76 -4.87 10.24 -6.16
C LEU A 76 -6.40 10.30 -5.93
N HIS A 77 -7.19 9.66 -6.79
CA HIS A 77 -8.64 9.56 -6.58
C HIS A 77 -8.98 8.78 -5.31
N THR A 78 -8.27 7.68 -5.03
CA THR A 78 -8.46 6.90 -3.81
C THR A 78 -8.16 7.72 -2.56
N LEU A 79 -7.05 8.47 -2.55
CA LEU A 79 -6.70 9.37 -1.45
C LEU A 79 -7.72 10.49 -1.27
N ALA A 80 -8.16 11.10 -2.37
CA ALA A 80 -9.16 12.18 -2.35
C ALA A 80 -10.51 11.67 -1.81
N ASP A 81 -10.93 10.48 -2.23
CA ASP A 81 -12.18 9.89 -1.77
C ASP A 81 -12.10 9.50 -0.28
N ALA A 82 -11.00 8.90 0.17
CA ALA A 82 -10.79 8.55 1.58
C ALA A 82 -10.79 9.79 2.47
N THR A 83 -10.04 10.83 2.10
CA THR A 83 -9.99 12.07 2.90
C THR A 83 -11.33 12.80 2.91
N ARG A 84 -12.12 12.75 1.82
CA ARG A 84 -13.48 13.31 1.76
C ARG A 84 -14.45 12.57 2.69
N ARG A 85 -14.28 11.26 2.89
CA ARG A 85 -15.02 10.50 3.91
C ARG A 85 -14.57 10.79 5.34
N GLY A 86 -13.53 11.61 5.53
CA GLY A 86 -12.99 11.97 6.84
C GLY A 86 -11.90 11.03 7.34
N GLU A 87 -11.44 10.09 6.53
CA GLU A 87 -10.38 9.15 6.89
C GLU A 87 -9.00 9.84 6.88
N LEU A 88 -8.12 9.41 7.77
CA LEU A 88 -6.70 9.76 7.72
C LEU A 88 -6.00 8.81 6.74
N VAL A 89 -5.18 9.36 5.88
CA VAL A 89 -4.40 8.58 4.92
C VAL A 89 -2.91 8.79 5.14
N ALA A 90 -2.12 7.72 4.97
CA ALA A 90 -0.67 7.80 5.03
C ALA A 90 -0.08 7.33 3.70
N VAL A 91 0.86 8.11 3.17
CA VAL A 91 1.63 7.76 1.98
C VAL A 91 3.09 7.61 2.35
N VAL A 92 3.65 6.43 2.15
CA VAL A 92 5.09 6.17 2.28
C VAL A 92 5.71 6.26 0.89
N ASP A 93 6.30 7.41 0.59
CA ASP A 93 6.89 7.72 -0.70
C ASP A 93 8.41 7.47 -0.66
N ALA A 94 8.81 6.23 -0.86
CA ALA A 94 10.21 5.82 -0.76
C ALA A 94 11.13 6.50 -1.79
N LEU A 95 10.58 6.94 -2.92
CA LEU A 95 11.32 7.55 -4.02
C LEU A 95 11.23 9.08 -4.04
N ASP A 96 10.47 9.66 -3.13
CA ASP A 96 10.17 11.09 -3.08
C ASP A 96 9.61 11.64 -4.41
N MET A 97 8.65 10.91 -4.98
CA MET A 97 8.08 11.21 -6.29
C MET A 97 6.66 11.77 -6.23
N LEU A 98 6.08 11.91 -5.04
CA LEU A 98 4.74 12.45 -4.88
C LEU A 98 4.77 13.96 -5.17
N ASP A 99 4.00 14.39 -6.14
CA ASP A 99 3.80 15.80 -6.45
C ASP A 99 2.62 16.35 -5.66
N ILE A 100 2.91 17.22 -4.69
CA ILE A 100 1.89 17.75 -3.77
C ILE A 100 0.88 18.66 -4.46
N GLU A 101 1.27 19.32 -5.55
CA GLU A 101 0.35 20.15 -6.33
C GLU A 101 -0.69 19.28 -7.04
N SER A 102 -0.26 18.16 -7.63
CA SER A 102 -1.16 17.16 -8.21
C SER A 102 -2.06 16.51 -7.16
N VAL A 103 -1.55 16.25 -5.97
CA VAL A 103 -2.34 15.72 -4.83
C VAL A 103 -3.45 16.69 -4.45
N ALA A 104 -3.12 17.97 -4.28
CA ALA A 104 -4.09 19.02 -3.95
C ALA A 104 -5.09 19.22 -5.08
N ALA A 105 -4.63 19.25 -6.33
CA ALA A 105 -5.50 19.40 -7.51
C ALA A 105 -6.47 18.23 -7.69
N ALA A 106 -6.11 17.04 -7.24
CA ALA A 106 -6.99 15.87 -7.22
C ALA A 106 -8.08 15.94 -6.11
N GLY A 107 -8.03 16.94 -5.24
CA GLY A 107 -8.99 17.15 -4.16
C GLY A 107 -8.70 16.38 -2.88
N VAL A 108 -7.46 15.97 -2.66
CA VAL A 108 -7.04 15.36 -1.39
C VAL A 108 -7.01 16.43 -0.30
N ASP A 109 -7.65 16.17 0.84
CA ASP A 109 -7.52 17.01 2.02
C ASP A 109 -6.15 16.80 2.65
N LEU A 110 -5.25 17.77 2.46
CA LEU A 110 -3.87 17.70 2.96
C LEU A 110 -3.79 17.68 4.49
N SER A 111 -4.80 18.18 5.20
CA SER A 111 -4.86 18.13 6.67
C SER A 111 -5.07 16.68 7.19
N ARG A 112 -5.50 15.78 6.32
CA ARG A 112 -5.73 14.36 6.60
C ARG A 112 -4.69 13.44 5.94
N LEU A 113 -3.66 14.02 5.33
CA LEU A 113 -2.59 13.29 4.66
C LEU A 113 -1.31 13.29 5.51
N LEU A 114 -0.87 12.13 5.94
CA LEU A 114 0.47 11.92 6.47
C LEU A 114 1.40 11.50 5.32
N TRP A 115 2.29 12.40 4.91
CA TRP A 115 3.28 12.10 3.87
C TRP A 115 4.64 11.79 4.48
N ILE A 116 5.07 10.53 4.36
CA ILE A 116 6.36 10.04 4.84
C ILE A 116 7.30 9.95 3.64
N ARG A 117 8.23 10.86 3.56
CA ARG A 117 9.17 11.01 2.43
C ARG A 117 10.40 10.13 2.63
N GLY A 118 10.79 9.44 1.56
CA GLY A 118 12.03 8.68 1.48
C GLY A 118 13.10 9.40 0.65
N PHE A 119 14.27 8.79 0.59
CA PHE A 119 15.40 9.25 -0.22
C PHE A 119 16.05 8.07 -0.93
N VAL A 120 15.35 7.47 -1.87
CA VAL A 120 15.95 6.42 -2.71
C VAL A 120 16.63 7.08 -3.90
N VAL A 121 17.95 6.93 -3.98
CA VAL A 121 18.72 7.46 -5.10
C VAL A 121 18.51 6.60 -6.33
N THR A 122 18.16 7.23 -7.46
CA THR A 122 17.79 6.55 -8.70
C THR A 122 18.94 5.80 -9.39
N ASN A 123 20.20 5.97 -8.94
CA ASN A 123 21.34 5.25 -9.47
C ASN A 123 21.75 4.07 -8.56
N PRO A 124 21.19 2.86 -8.78
CA PRO A 124 21.38 1.73 -7.89
C PRO A 124 22.82 1.19 -7.79
N GLY A 125 23.68 1.51 -8.77
CA GLY A 125 25.06 1.02 -8.80
C GLY A 125 26.01 1.69 -7.80
N LEU A 126 25.77 2.97 -7.47
CA LEU A 126 26.66 3.77 -6.61
C LEU A 126 26.15 3.93 -5.16
N CYS A 127 24.88 3.64 -4.90
CA CYS A 127 24.23 3.96 -3.63
C CYS A 127 23.38 2.81 -3.08
N ARG A 128 23.80 1.56 -3.31
CA ARG A 128 23.02 0.35 -2.90
C ARG A 128 22.70 0.36 -1.41
N ASP A 129 23.68 0.66 -0.56
CA ASP A 129 23.51 0.65 0.90
C ASP A 129 22.59 1.78 1.38
N LEU A 130 22.66 2.96 0.73
CA LEU A 130 21.76 4.09 1.04
C LEU A 130 20.33 3.75 0.65
N ASN A 131 20.11 3.16 -0.52
CA ASN A 131 18.81 2.75 -0.99
C ASN A 131 18.22 1.65 -0.09
N GLN A 132 19.05 0.70 0.36
CA GLN A 132 18.60 -0.34 1.28
C GLN A 132 18.16 0.27 2.62
N ARG A 133 18.93 1.18 3.20
CA ARG A 133 18.57 1.88 4.44
C ARG A 133 17.28 2.70 4.28
N ALA A 134 17.11 3.39 3.15
CA ALA A 134 15.90 4.15 2.87
C ALA A 134 14.66 3.24 2.78
N LEU A 135 14.78 2.08 2.14
CA LEU A 135 13.72 1.09 2.08
C LEU A 135 13.40 0.49 3.47
N GLU A 136 14.44 0.19 4.27
CA GLU A 136 14.24 -0.29 5.64
C GLU A 136 13.52 0.75 6.51
N GLN A 137 13.84 2.03 6.35
CA GLN A 137 13.13 3.12 7.03
C GLN A 137 11.69 3.24 6.58
N ALA A 138 11.43 3.12 5.27
CA ALA A 138 10.07 3.14 4.72
C ALA A 138 9.24 1.97 5.28
N VAL A 139 9.80 0.77 5.36
CA VAL A 139 9.13 -0.41 5.94
C VAL A 139 8.85 -0.22 7.44
N LYS A 140 9.80 0.37 8.19
CA LYS A 140 9.59 0.69 9.60
C LYS A 140 8.48 1.73 9.78
N ALA A 141 8.47 2.78 8.95
CA ALA A 141 7.43 3.79 8.98
C ALA A 141 6.05 3.19 8.68
N LEU A 142 5.96 2.34 7.65
CA LEU A 142 4.73 1.60 7.35
C LEU A 142 4.27 0.75 8.54
N GLY A 143 5.20 0.04 9.20
CA GLY A 143 4.88 -0.75 10.40
C GLY A 143 4.31 0.10 11.54
N LEU A 144 4.85 1.29 11.77
CA LEU A 144 4.35 2.22 12.79
C LEU A 144 2.94 2.75 12.44
N VAL A 145 2.71 3.10 11.17
CA VAL A 145 1.37 3.55 10.71
C VAL A 145 0.33 2.45 10.91
N LEU A 146 0.66 1.21 10.55
CA LEU A 146 -0.26 0.06 10.69
C LEU A 146 -0.53 -0.33 12.17
N GLN A 147 0.36 0.06 13.10
CA GLN A 147 0.16 -0.17 14.53
C GLN A 147 -0.64 0.94 15.21
N ALA A 148 -0.66 2.12 14.61
CA ALA A 148 -1.36 3.29 15.16
C ALA A 148 -2.85 3.36 14.76
N GLY A 149 -3.26 2.66 13.71
CA GLY A 149 -4.64 2.54 13.22
C GLY A 149 -5.25 1.25 13.66
#